data_85c19c2ae0725a79e45a429e5e0e7c28
#
_entry.id   85c19c2ae0725a79e45a429e5e0e7c28
#
_cell.length_a   1.000
_cell.length_b   1.000
_cell.length_c   1.000
_cell.angle_alpha   90.00
_cell.angle_beta   90.00
_cell.angle_gamma   90.00
#
_symmetry.space_group_name_H-M   'P 1'
#
loop_
_entity.id
_entity.type
_entity.pdbx_description
1 polymer ?
#
loop_
_entity_poly.entity_id
_entity_poly.type
_entity_poly.pdbx_seq_one_letter_code
_entity_poly.pdbx_strand_id
1 'polypeptide(L)'
;MALSGGADSVALLRALHKQGTHIEALHCNFHLRGEESNRDEMFVTKLCKTLRIPLHIKHFDTLAYKQKQGISLEMAARELRYRWFEEMRHTLNADFVAVAHHRDDQAETLMLNLIRGTGLRGLAGMLPQNNFIIRPLLEVSKDEILNYLEGIEQDYVTDSTNLERDAQRNILRLDVIPLLKTINPNAVKHLAEAAKHVAEALPYYEKGVSQSHELSATTLHEALRDCGFNSAQEADILRQANGQSGAIYESATHRLLRNRGQLILEAKSQENNVPTLHQTIINVDDAIAFLRLQQLTPDRAYLDADKVTTPLSLRHPQEGDRFQPFGMTHGTKLVSDFLTNLHLNRFQKEQQWLACSDNNIVWICNQRPDHRYRVTEATRRILILHL
;
A
#
# COMPACT_ATOMS: atom_id res chain seq x y z
N MET A 1 0.46 26.24 4.11
CA MET A 1 0.77 25.62 5.40
C MET A 1 -0.50 25.35 6.22
N ALA A 2 -0.51 24.36 7.10
CA ALA A 2 -1.63 24.08 8.00
C ALA A 2 -1.65 25.07 9.18
N LEU A 3 -2.78 25.72 9.42
CA LEU A 3 -2.96 26.74 10.47
C LEU A 3 -4.18 26.40 11.33
N SER A 4 -3.95 25.88 12.55
CA SER A 4 -5.03 25.59 13.51
C SER A 4 -5.41 26.80 14.39
N GLY A 5 -4.53 27.76 14.54
CA GLY A 5 -4.63 28.88 15.47
C GLY A 5 -3.88 28.65 16.80
N GLY A 6 -3.51 27.42 17.10
CA GLY A 6 -2.70 27.10 18.28
C GLY A 6 -1.25 27.58 18.17
N ALA A 7 -0.57 27.69 19.31
CA ALA A 7 0.78 28.27 19.44
C ALA A 7 1.76 27.76 18.36
N ASP A 8 1.82 26.45 18.14
CA ASP A 8 2.80 25.83 17.23
C ASP A 8 2.56 26.28 15.77
N SER A 9 1.29 26.26 15.33
CA SER A 9 0.92 26.66 13.96
C SER A 9 1.08 28.16 13.75
N VAL A 10 0.82 28.98 14.78
CA VAL A 10 1.00 30.44 14.73
C VAL A 10 2.50 30.78 14.70
N ALA A 11 3.32 30.11 15.51
CA ALA A 11 4.78 30.29 15.48
C ALA A 11 5.36 29.94 14.11
N LEU A 12 4.95 28.82 13.53
CA LEU A 12 5.38 28.43 12.18
C LEU A 12 4.99 29.48 11.13
N LEU A 13 3.74 29.97 11.17
CA LEU A 13 3.26 31.02 10.27
C LEU A 13 4.12 32.27 10.37
N ARG A 14 4.36 32.74 11.61
CA ARG A 14 5.15 33.97 11.88
C ARG A 14 6.61 33.80 11.45
N ALA A 15 7.21 32.65 11.69
CA ALA A 15 8.59 32.35 11.29
C ALA A 15 8.74 32.34 9.78
N LEU A 16 7.88 31.63 9.05
CA LEU A 16 7.90 31.58 7.59
C LEU A 16 7.61 32.95 6.97
N HIS A 17 6.65 33.70 7.49
CA HIS A 17 6.33 35.04 7.05
C HIS A 17 7.52 36.00 7.22
N LYS A 18 8.21 35.93 8.38
CA LYS A 18 9.41 36.74 8.65
C LYS A 18 10.55 36.43 7.68
N GLN A 19 10.66 35.19 7.21
CA GLN A 19 11.65 34.76 6.22
C GLN A 19 11.31 35.22 4.78
N GLY A 20 10.14 35.80 4.55
CA GLY A 20 9.68 36.22 3.23
C GLY A 20 9.26 35.04 2.34
N THR A 21 8.98 33.87 2.92
CA THR A 21 8.48 32.70 2.18
C THR A 21 7.08 33.01 1.65
N HIS A 22 6.81 32.63 0.40
CA HIS A 22 5.45 32.69 -0.14
C HIS A 22 4.59 31.62 0.56
N ILE A 23 3.53 32.04 1.24
CA ILE A 23 2.72 31.19 2.10
C ILE A 23 1.25 31.36 1.76
N GLU A 24 0.54 30.25 1.71
CA GLU A 24 -0.92 30.18 1.79
C GLU A 24 -1.32 29.36 3.00
N ALA A 25 -2.27 29.87 3.81
CA ALA A 25 -2.70 29.21 5.03
C ALA A 25 -3.93 28.33 4.78
N LEU A 26 -3.94 27.13 5.37
CA LEU A 26 -5.02 26.15 5.28
C LEU A 26 -5.60 25.91 6.67
N HIS A 27 -6.87 26.22 6.89
CA HIS A 27 -7.58 25.99 8.16
C HIS A 27 -8.69 24.95 7.98
N CYS A 28 -8.68 23.89 8.81
CA CYS A 28 -9.71 22.87 8.85
C CYS A 28 -10.65 23.10 10.03
N ASN A 29 -11.92 23.36 9.77
CA ASN A 29 -12.95 23.40 10.81
C ASN A 29 -13.74 22.06 10.77
N PHE A 30 -13.58 21.25 11.81
CA PHE A 30 -14.20 19.94 11.94
C PHE A 30 -15.54 19.98 12.68
N HIS A 31 -15.96 21.15 13.20
CA HIS A 31 -17.17 21.37 14.02
C HIS A 31 -17.30 20.45 15.24
N LEU A 32 -16.17 19.98 15.79
CA LEU A 32 -16.15 19.01 16.90
C LEU A 32 -16.23 19.68 18.29
N ARG A 33 -15.97 21.01 18.37
CA ARG A 33 -15.89 21.76 19.63
C ARG A 33 -16.87 22.96 19.68
N GLY A 34 -17.92 22.92 18.87
CA GLY A 34 -18.95 23.98 18.85
C GLY A 34 -18.38 25.38 18.70
N GLU A 35 -18.64 26.27 19.67
CA GLU A 35 -18.23 27.68 19.65
C GLU A 35 -16.69 27.86 19.64
N GLU A 36 -15.92 26.95 20.23
CA GLU A 36 -14.46 27.04 20.18
C GLU A 36 -13.93 26.89 18.75
N SER A 37 -14.53 26.00 17.95
CA SER A 37 -14.14 25.85 16.56
C SER A 37 -14.37 27.12 15.74
N ASN A 38 -15.46 27.85 16.03
CA ASN A 38 -15.78 29.13 15.38
C ASN A 38 -14.84 30.23 15.85
N ARG A 39 -14.54 30.30 17.15
CA ARG A 39 -13.56 31.22 17.72
C ARG A 39 -12.19 31.06 17.07
N ASP A 40 -11.73 29.83 16.92
CA ASP A 40 -10.43 29.52 16.34
C ASP A 40 -10.38 29.94 14.86
N GLU A 41 -11.45 29.72 14.09
CA GLU A 41 -11.58 30.18 12.70
C GLU A 41 -11.57 31.71 12.61
N MET A 42 -12.29 32.41 13.49
CA MET A 42 -12.26 33.88 13.54
C MET A 42 -10.87 34.43 13.85
N PHE A 43 -10.13 33.77 14.78
CA PHE A 43 -8.77 34.12 15.15
C PHE A 43 -7.82 34.00 13.95
N VAL A 44 -7.80 32.82 13.26
CA VAL A 44 -6.90 32.63 12.12
C VAL A 44 -7.25 33.54 10.95
N THR A 45 -8.54 33.85 10.76
CA THR A 45 -9.00 34.81 9.73
C THR A 45 -8.46 36.21 10.00
N LYS A 46 -8.56 36.69 11.25
CA LYS A 46 -8.03 38.00 11.66
C LYS A 46 -6.50 38.04 11.50
N LEU A 47 -5.80 37.00 11.94
CA LEU A 47 -4.34 36.87 11.87
C LEU A 47 -3.85 36.92 10.42
N CYS A 48 -4.42 36.10 9.55
CA CYS A 48 -4.06 36.06 8.12
C CYS A 48 -4.33 37.37 7.41
N LYS A 49 -5.48 38.02 7.72
CA LYS A 49 -5.81 39.37 7.19
C LYS A 49 -4.76 40.40 7.61
N THR A 50 -4.33 40.39 8.88
CA THR A 50 -3.31 41.32 9.40
C THR A 50 -1.96 41.12 8.72
N LEU A 51 -1.58 39.86 8.47
CA LEU A 51 -0.31 39.49 7.82
C LEU A 51 -0.39 39.53 6.28
N ARG A 52 -1.56 39.78 5.71
CA ARG A 52 -1.81 39.72 4.26
C ARG A 52 -1.47 38.37 3.63
N ILE A 53 -1.76 37.27 4.36
CA ILE A 53 -1.57 35.91 3.90
C ILE A 53 -2.90 35.37 3.40
N PRO A 54 -2.98 34.78 2.18
CA PRO A 54 -4.18 34.11 1.70
C PRO A 54 -4.58 32.97 2.64
N LEU A 55 -5.86 32.89 3.00
CA LEU A 55 -6.41 31.87 3.89
C LEU A 55 -7.50 31.08 3.18
N HIS A 56 -7.37 29.76 3.18
CA HIS A 56 -8.37 28.81 2.72
C HIS A 56 -8.95 28.05 3.91
N ILE A 57 -10.28 28.01 3.99
CA ILE A 57 -11.01 27.37 5.07
C ILE A 57 -11.83 26.21 4.49
N LYS A 58 -11.82 25.07 5.16
CA LYS A 58 -12.66 23.91 4.82
C LYS A 58 -13.42 23.45 6.06
N HIS A 59 -14.73 23.37 5.92
CA HIS A 59 -15.61 22.77 6.91
C HIS A 59 -15.85 21.32 6.58
N PHE A 60 -15.79 20.42 7.59
CA PHE A 60 -15.94 18.97 7.41
C PHE A 60 -17.08 18.43 8.25
N ASP A 61 -17.94 17.60 7.66
CA ASP A 61 -18.82 16.72 8.40
C ASP A 61 -18.06 15.44 8.82
N THR A 62 -17.31 15.60 9.92
CA THR A 62 -16.43 14.53 10.41
C THR A 62 -17.23 13.34 10.96
N LEU A 63 -18.43 13.60 11.53
CA LEU A 63 -19.27 12.55 12.09
C LEU A 63 -19.87 11.65 11.02
N ALA A 64 -20.38 12.24 9.94
CA ALA A 64 -20.88 11.46 8.80
C ALA A 64 -19.76 10.64 8.14
N TYR A 65 -18.56 11.23 8.00
CA TYR A 65 -17.42 10.52 7.44
C TYR A 65 -16.98 9.34 8.32
N LYS A 66 -16.87 9.54 9.65
CA LYS A 66 -16.59 8.48 10.63
C LYS A 66 -17.57 7.31 10.50
N GLN A 67 -18.88 7.59 10.45
CA GLN A 67 -19.92 6.56 10.34
C GLN A 67 -19.79 5.78 9.02
N LYS A 68 -19.59 6.48 7.92
CA LYS A 68 -19.47 5.87 6.58
C LYS A 68 -18.25 4.95 6.47
N GLN A 69 -17.12 5.32 7.10
CA GLN A 69 -15.87 4.56 7.00
C GLN A 69 -15.67 3.54 8.13
N GLY A 70 -16.47 3.59 9.21
CA GLY A 70 -16.33 2.70 10.36
C GLY A 70 -15.03 2.89 11.16
N ILE A 71 -14.48 4.11 11.18
CA ILE A 71 -13.19 4.44 11.82
C ILE A 71 -13.37 5.33 13.04
N SER A 72 -12.29 5.55 13.81
CA SER A 72 -12.32 6.49 14.95
C SER A 72 -12.49 7.94 14.49
N LEU A 73 -12.97 8.81 15.38
CA LEU A 73 -13.15 10.24 15.09
C LEU A 73 -11.82 10.92 14.75
N GLU A 74 -10.76 10.56 15.45
CA GLU A 74 -9.40 11.06 15.21
C GLU A 74 -8.90 10.65 13.82
N MET A 75 -9.08 9.38 13.44
CA MET A 75 -8.72 8.89 12.11
C MET A 75 -9.53 9.60 11.02
N ALA A 76 -10.84 9.79 11.22
CA ALA A 76 -11.69 10.50 10.28
C ALA A 76 -11.23 11.95 10.04
N ALA A 77 -10.97 12.70 11.13
CA ALA A 77 -10.46 14.06 11.04
C ALA A 77 -9.06 14.10 10.38
N ARG A 78 -8.20 13.12 10.67
CA ARG A 78 -6.88 13.00 10.05
C ARG A 78 -6.97 12.74 8.55
N GLU A 79 -7.75 11.77 8.11
CA GLU A 79 -7.91 11.44 6.68
C GLU A 79 -8.49 12.61 5.89
N LEU A 80 -9.55 13.24 6.40
CA LEU A 80 -10.16 14.41 5.78
C LEU A 80 -9.16 15.56 5.63
N ARG A 81 -8.37 15.83 6.67
CA ARG A 81 -7.33 16.85 6.69
C ARG A 81 -6.28 16.62 5.61
N TYR A 82 -5.65 15.44 5.58
CA TYR A 82 -4.54 15.18 4.67
C TYR A 82 -5.00 15.07 3.21
N ARG A 83 -6.20 14.54 2.96
CA ARG A 83 -6.79 14.55 1.63
C ARG A 83 -6.99 15.97 1.12
N TRP A 84 -7.57 16.84 1.94
CA TRP A 84 -7.75 18.23 1.56
C TRP A 84 -6.43 18.99 1.39
N PHE A 85 -5.43 18.71 2.20
CA PHE A 85 -4.11 19.30 2.05
C PHE A 85 -3.49 18.94 0.69
N GLU A 86 -3.66 17.71 0.23
CA GLU A 86 -3.19 17.28 -1.08
C GLU A 86 -3.97 17.96 -2.22
N GLU A 87 -5.29 18.02 -2.12
CA GLU A 87 -6.15 18.76 -3.06
C GLU A 87 -5.69 20.24 -3.19
N MET A 88 -5.51 20.91 -2.06
CA MET A 88 -5.10 22.31 -2.05
C MET A 88 -3.68 22.52 -2.56
N ARG A 89 -2.75 21.63 -2.23
CA ARG A 89 -1.39 21.66 -2.77
C ARG A 89 -1.40 21.68 -4.31
N HIS A 90 -2.20 20.80 -4.92
CA HIS A 90 -2.34 20.76 -6.38
C HIS A 90 -3.03 22.02 -6.92
N THR A 91 -4.13 22.45 -6.29
CA THR A 91 -4.90 23.61 -6.73
C THR A 91 -4.07 24.91 -6.70
N LEU A 92 -3.23 25.06 -5.69
CA LEU A 92 -2.38 26.23 -5.49
C LEU A 92 -1.00 26.10 -6.15
N ASN A 93 -0.74 24.97 -6.82
CA ASN A 93 0.56 24.64 -7.41
C ASN A 93 1.71 24.81 -6.40
N ALA A 94 1.48 24.37 -5.16
CA ALA A 94 2.47 24.45 -4.09
C ALA A 94 3.34 23.21 -4.04
N ASP A 95 4.63 23.38 -3.70
CA ASP A 95 5.58 22.27 -3.58
C ASP A 95 5.28 21.39 -2.37
N PHE A 96 5.00 22.03 -1.22
CA PHE A 96 4.85 21.37 0.07
C PHE A 96 3.69 21.93 0.89
N VAL A 97 3.24 21.12 1.86
CA VAL A 97 2.38 21.58 2.96
C VAL A 97 3.17 21.49 4.27
N ALA A 98 3.46 22.64 4.88
CA ALA A 98 4.14 22.71 6.17
C ALA A 98 3.16 22.48 7.32
N VAL A 99 3.53 21.60 8.27
CA VAL A 99 2.79 21.32 9.50
C VAL A 99 3.67 21.60 10.72
N ALA A 100 3.07 22.06 11.80
CA ALA A 100 3.77 22.60 12.97
C ALA A 100 4.08 21.54 14.04
N HIS A 101 4.42 20.31 13.65
CA HIS A 101 4.92 19.32 14.60
C HIS A 101 6.30 19.74 15.11
N HIS A 102 6.53 19.56 16.42
CA HIS A 102 7.73 20.02 17.11
C HIS A 102 8.42 18.87 17.86
N ARG A 103 9.54 19.16 18.55
CA ARG A 103 10.40 18.16 19.24
C ARG A 103 9.62 17.33 20.25
N ASP A 104 8.73 17.95 21.01
CA ASP A 104 7.96 17.24 22.03
C ASP A 104 6.97 16.26 21.38
N ASP A 105 6.34 16.62 20.24
CA ASP A 105 5.52 15.69 19.46
C ASP A 105 6.34 14.49 18.94
N GLN A 106 7.60 14.71 18.59
CA GLN A 106 8.50 13.63 18.17
C GLN A 106 8.76 12.64 19.31
N ALA A 107 9.04 13.15 20.52
CA ALA A 107 9.22 12.32 21.71
C ALA A 107 7.95 11.54 22.06
N GLU A 108 6.77 12.18 22.00
CA GLU A 108 5.49 11.52 22.22
C GLU A 108 5.25 10.41 21.20
N THR A 109 5.55 10.66 19.91
CA THR A 109 5.37 9.71 18.83
C THR A 109 6.30 8.49 18.99
N LEU A 110 7.57 8.72 19.33
CA LEU A 110 8.51 7.64 19.63
C LEU A 110 8.00 6.76 20.77
N MET A 111 7.56 7.36 21.88
CA MET A 111 7.08 6.63 23.04
C MET A 111 5.81 5.82 22.75
N LEU A 112 4.83 6.41 22.04
CA LEU A 112 3.63 5.67 21.59
C LEU A 112 3.99 4.48 20.75
N ASN A 113 4.93 4.64 19.84
CA ASN A 113 5.38 3.58 18.96
C ASN A 113 6.13 2.49 19.74
N LEU A 114 6.99 2.84 20.68
CA LEU A 114 7.65 1.89 21.60
C LEU A 114 6.63 1.05 22.38
N ILE A 115 5.62 1.68 22.98
CA ILE A 115 4.57 1.00 23.74
C ILE A 115 3.76 0.04 22.85
N ARG A 116 3.57 0.38 21.58
CA ARG A 116 2.87 -0.45 20.59
C ARG A 116 3.73 -1.58 20.03
N GLY A 117 5.00 -1.66 20.37
CA GLY A 117 5.90 -2.72 19.90
C GLY A 117 6.26 -2.59 18.42
N THR A 118 6.44 -1.37 17.91
CA THR A 118 6.76 -1.12 16.50
C THR A 118 8.20 -1.53 16.15
N GLY A 119 8.46 -1.82 14.86
CA GLY A 119 9.81 -2.01 14.31
C GLY A 119 10.56 -0.68 14.11
N LEU A 120 11.77 -0.77 13.52
CA LEU A 120 12.69 0.38 13.36
C LEU A 120 12.05 1.59 12.66
N ARG A 121 11.19 1.38 11.66
CA ARG A 121 10.49 2.48 10.98
C ARG A 121 9.61 3.30 11.91
N GLY A 122 8.89 2.64 12.81
CA GLY A 122 8.09 3.35 13.79
C GLY A 122 8.94 4.06 14.84
N LEU A 123 10.11 3.50 15.20
CA LEU A 123 11.08 4.13 16.08
C LEU A 123 11.78 5.36 15.46
N ALA A 124 11.82 5.46 14.14
CA ALA A 124 12.25 6.66 13.42
C ALA A 124 11.32 7.87 13.68
N GLY A 125 10.12 7.64 14.24
CA GLY A 125 9.17 8.70 14.55
C GLY A 125 8.67 9.44 13.31
N MET A 126 8.55 10.76 13.42
CA MET A 126 8.17 11.62 12.31
C MET A 126 9.41 12.09 11.54
N LEU A 127 9.41 11.92 10.22
CA LEU A 127 10.48 12.45 9.36
C LEU A 127 10.29 13.96 9.13
N PRO A 128 11.38 14.74 8.96
CA PRO A 128 11.31 16.16 8.59
C PRO A 128 10.47 16.41 7.34
N GLN A 129 10.56 15.48 6.38
CA GLN A 129 9.74 15.44 5.18
C GLN A 129 9.18 14.03 4.97
N ASN A 130 7.90 13.97 4.62
CA ASN A 130 7.24 12.73 4.18
C ASN A 130 6.30 13.08 3.03
N ASN A 131 6.62 12.63 1.82
CA ASN A 131 5.97 13.04 0.58
C ASN A 131 5.94 14.58 0.47
N PHE A 132 4.73 15.16 0.37
CA PHE A 132 4.51 16.60 0.28
C PHE A 132 4.39 17.32 1.64
N ILE A 133 4.49 16.61 2.75
CA ILE A 133 4.40 17.19 4.09
C ILE A 133 5.80 17.49 4.62
N ILE A 134 6.04 18.72 5.05
CA ILE A 134 7.27 19.13 5.73
C ILE A 134 6.98 19.58 7.17
N ARG A 135 7.97 19.43 8.06
CA ARG A 135 7.88 19.73 9.51
C ARG A 135 9.02 20.63 9.94
N PRO A 136 8.95 21.94 9.63
CA PRO A 136 10.07 22.85 9.90
C PRO A 136 10.43 23.02 11.39
N LEU A 137 9.47 22.75 12.30
CA LEU A 137 9.67 22.90 13.75
C LEU A 137 10.08 21.61 14.46
N LEU A 138 10.38 20.52 13.72
CA LEU A 138 10.60 19.18 14.33
C LEU A 138 11.79 19.14 15.31
N GLU A 139 12.75 20.04 15.20
CA GLU A 139 13.89 20.16 16.10
C GLU A 139 13.72 21.25 17.19
N VAL A 140 12.62 22.01 17.15
CA VAL A 140 12.31 23.11 18.08
C VAL A 140 11.46 22.57 19.23
N SER A 141 11.76 22.93 20.46
CA SER A 141 10.97 22.56 21.65
C SER A 141 9.70 23.41 21.79
N LYS A 142 8.75 22.90 22.56
CA LYS A 142 7.55 23.67 22.92
C LYS A 142 7.87 24.98 23.62
N ASP A 143 8.85 24.96 24.52
CA ASP A 143 9.27 26.15 25.28
C ASP A 143 9.90 27.22 24.35
N GLU A 144 10.72 26.82 23.39
CA GLU A 144 11.27 27.73 22.37
C GLU A 144 10.18 28.36 21.52
N ILE A 145 9.13 27.61 21.17
CA ILE A 145 7.96 28.10 20.43
C ILE A 145 7.22 29.18 21.25
N LEU A 146 6.94 28.89 22.51
CA LEU A 146 6.23 29.82 23.38
C LEU A 146 7.04 31.11 23.62
N ASN A 147 8.34 30.98 23.94
CA ASN A 147 9.24 32.12 24.11
C ASN A 147 9.35 32.99 22.85
N TYR A 148 9.34 32.36 21.66
CA TYR A 148 9.32 33.09 20.38
C TYR A 148 8.06 33.92 20.22
N LEU A 149 6.89 33.35 20.50
CA LEU A 149 5.60 34.05 20.40
C LEU A 149 5.49 35.19 21.39
N GLU A 150 5.93 34.96 22.66
CA GLU A 150 5.99 36.00 23.69
C GLU A 150 6.90 37.15 23.26
N GLY A 151 8.11 36.83 22.73
CA GLY A 151 9.08 37.85 22.30
C GLY A 151 8.62 38.71 21.12
N ILE A 152 7.62 38.26 20.36
CA ILE A 152 7.01 39.06 19.28
C ILE A 152 5.58 39.55 19.62
N GLU A 153 5.15 39.40 20.87
CA GLU A 153 3.82 39.76 21.38
C GLU A 153 2.68 39.23 20.51
N GLN A 154 2.79 37.94 20.13
CA GLN A 154 1.83 37.27 19.25
C GLN A 154 0.88 36.38 20.04
N ASP A 155 -0.42 36.73 20.01
CA ASP A 155 -1.48 35.89 20.56
C ASP A 155 -1.69 34.61 19.78
N TYR A 156 -2.24 33.61 20.44
CA TYR A 156 -2.68 32.33 19.88
C TYR A 156 -3.89 31.78 20.66
N VAL A 157 -4.59 30.81 20.11
CA VAL A 157 -5.70 30.12 20.79
C VAL A 157 -5.22 28.87 21.51
N THR A 158 -5.79 28.63 22.69
CA THR A 158 -5.54 27.43 23.47
C THR A 158 -6.71 26.48 23.30
N ASP A 159 -6.39 25.23 22.93
CA ASP A 159 -7.36 24.16 22.77
C ASP A 159 -7.63 23.50 24.12
N SER A 160 -8.88 23.50 24.56
CA SER A 160 -9.30 22.93 25.85
C SER A 160 -9.07 21.42 25.92
N THR A 161 -9.15 20.71 24.78
CA THR A 161 -8.95 19.24 24.72
C THR A 161 -7.51 18.80 24.97
N ASN A 162 -6.55 19.70 24.93
CA ASN A 162 -5.15 19.39 25.30
C ASN A 162 -4.98 18.99 26.79
N LEU A 163 -5.95 19.30 27.62
CA LEU A 163 -5.95 18.97 29.06
C LEU A 163 -6.74 17.71 29.39
N GLU A 164 -7.45 17.11 28.44
CA GLU A 164 -8.22 15.90 28.64
C GLU A 164 -7.31 14.66 28.59
N ARG A 165 -7.49 13.74 29.58
CA ARG A 165 -6.67 12.52 29.70
C ARG A 165 -7.18 11.34 28.88
N ASP A 166 -8.20 11.51 28.08
CA ASP A 166 -8.84 10.42 27.33
C ASP A 166 -8.00 9.89 26.15
N ALA A 167 -7.09 10.70 25.61
CA ALA A 167 -6.19 10.29 24.55
C ALA A 167 -4.85 9.79 25.11
N GLN A 168 -4.35 8.64 24.60
CA GLN A 168 -3.05 8.07 24.99
C GLN A 168 -1.90 9.09 24.89
N ARG A 169 -1.98 10.00 23.91
CA ARG A 169 -0.99 11.04 23.71
C ARG A 169 -1.00 12.09 24.83
N ASN A 170 -2.18 12.44 25.32
CA ASN A 170 -2.32 13.37 26.43
C ASN A 170 -1.82 12.76 27.76
N ILE A 171 -2.03 11.45 27.99
CA ILE A 171 -1.43 10.74 29.13
C ILE A 171 0.10 10.83 29.09
N LEU A 172 0.70 10.60 27.93
CA LEU A 172 2.16 10.74 27.79
C LEU A 172 2.62 12.17 28.12
N ARG A 173 1.94 13.17 27.58
CA ARG A 173 2.27 14.59 27.74
C ARG A 173 2.10 15.07 29.16
N LEU A 174 1.01 14.70 29.83
CA LEU A 174 0.63 15.24 31.13
C LEU A 174 1.22 14.45 32.33
N ASP A 175 1.44 13.14 32.15
CA ASP A 175 1.82 12.27 33.25
C ASP A 175 3.22 11.67 33.07
N VAL A 176 3.52 11.08 31.91
CA VAL A 176 4.75 10.28 31.70
C VAL A 176 5.95 11.17 31.38
N ILE A 177 5.84 12.12 30.47
CA ILE A 177 6.96 13.01 30.11
C ILE A 177 7.41 13.86 31.27
N PRO A 178 6.53 14.46 32.08
CA PRO A 178 6.95 15.15 33.31
C PRO A 178 7.73 14.25 34.27
N LEU A 179 7.30 13.00 34.46
CA LEU A 179 8.01 12.03 35.28
C LEU A 179 9.41 11.72 34.71
N LEU A 180 9.55 11.54 33.42
CA LEU A 180 10.85 11.33 32.77
C LEU A 180 11.77 12.55 32.94
N LYS A 181 11.22 13.76 32.89
CA LYS A 181 11.99 15.00 33.15
C LYS A 181 12.51 15.09 34.58
N THR A 182 11.89 14.42 35.58
CA THR A 182 12.44 14.33 36.93
C THR A 182 13.69 13.45 37.00
N ILE A 183 13.78 12.43 36.14
CA ILE A 183 14.94 11.53 36.03
C ILE A 183 16.03 12.22 35.21
N ASN A 184 15.67 12.83 34.09
CA ASN A 184 16.57 13.57 33.22
C ASN A 184 15.85 14.79 32.61
N PRO A 185 16.23 16.03 32.97
CA PRO A 185 15.62 17.25 32.41
C PRO A 185 15.65 17.31 30.88
N ASN A 186 16.62 16.66 30.25
CA ASN A 186 16.79 16.59 28.81
C ASN A 186 16.05 15.38 28.15
N ALA A 187 15.19 14.66 28.89
CA ALA A 187 14.55 13.43 28.41
C ALA A 187 13.87 13.61 27.03
N VAL A 188 13.09 14.68 26.84
CA VAL A 188 12.40 14.98 25.56
C VAL A 188 13.40 15.16 24.42
N LYS A 189 14.47 15.90 24.65
CA LYS A 189 15.53 16.13 23.68
C LYS A 189 16.20 14.80 23.28
N HIS A 190 16.58 13.99 24.26
CA HIS A 190 17.23 12.70 24.00
C HIS A 190 16.30 11.69 23.29
N LEU A 191 15.01 11.69 23.62
CA LEU A 191 14.03 10.85 22.92
C LEU A 191 13.91 11.28 21.44
N ALA A 192 13.83 12.57 21.16
CA ALA A 192 13.78 13.08 19.80
C ALA A 192 15.08 12.80 19.01
N GLU A 193 16.25 12.94 19.67
CA GLU A 193 17.55 12.58 19.08
C GLU A 193 17.65 11.08 18.78
N ALA A 194 17.15 10.23 19.68
CA ALA A 194 17.10 8.78 19.44
C ALA A 194 16.27 8.45 18.19
N ALA A 195 15.08 9.06 18.03
CA ALA A 195 14.25 8.89 16.84
C ALA A 195 14.99 9.35 15.56
N LYS A 196 15.70 10.48 15.63
CA LYS A 196 16.51 11.02 14.53
C LYS A 196 17.62 10.05 14.13
N HIS A 197 18.38 9.52 15.08
CA HIS A 197 19.43 8.53 14.81
C HIS A 197 18.87 7.26 14.14
N VAL A 198 17.71 6.78 14.60
CA VAL A 198 17.03 5.65 13.95
C VAL A 198 16.62 6.01 12.51
N ALA A 199 16.06 7.22 12.29
CA ALA A 199 15.69 7.69 10.96
C ALA A 199 16.90 7.77 9.99
N GLU A 200 18.04 8.24 10.50
CA GLU A 200 19.29 8.30 9.72
C GLU A 200 19.86 6.90 9.43
N ALA A 201 19.73 5.94 10.34
CA ALA A 201 20.19 4.58 10.15
C ALA A 201 19.27 3.72 9.26
N LEU A 202 17.98 4.11 9.15
CA LEU A 202 16.94 3.32 8.47
C LEU A 202 17.27 2.99 7.00
N PRO A 203 17.78 3.90 6.16
CA PRO A 203 18.13 3.58 4.76
C PRO A 203 19.22 2.53 4.64
N TYR A 204 20.19 2.50 5.56
CA TYR A 204 21.25 1.49 5.58
C TYR A 204 20.71 0.13 5.98
N TYR A 205 19.84 0.10 6.98
CA TYR A 205 19.14 -1.10 7.41
C TYR A 205 18.28 -1.68 6.29
N GLU A 206 17.45 -0.87 5.61
CA GLU A 206 16.59 -1.29 4.52
C GLU A 206 17.38 -1.84 3.33
N LYS A 207 18.49 -1.20 3.00
CA LYS A 207 19.39 -1.71 1.97
C LYS A 207 20.01 -3.05 2.36
N GLY A 208 20.41 -3.21 3.62
CA GLY A 208 20.93 -4.49 4.13
C GLY A 208 19.90 -5.60 4.10
N VAL A 209 18.65 -5.31 4.51
CA VAL A 209 17.54 -6.26 4.47
C VAL A 209 17.19 -6.66 3.04
N SER A 210 17.10 -5.71 2.12
CA SER A 210 16.76 -5.99 0.71
C SER A 210 17.83 -6.82 -0.01
N GLN A 211 19.06 -6.80 0.45
CA GLN A 211 20.17 -7.60 -0.07
C GLN A 211 20.35 -8.95 0.65
N SER A 212 19.64 -9.14 1.77
CA SER A 212 19.71 -10.40 2.53
C SER A 212 18.91 -11.50 1.85
N HIS A 213 19.53 -12.67 1.68
CA HIS A 213 18.85 -13.88 1.19
C HIS A 213 18.45 -14.80 2.36
N GLU A 214 18.74 -14.39 3.58
CA GLU A 214 18.42 -15.14 4.78
C GLU A 214 16.99 -14.89 5.25
N LEU A 215 16.23 -15.95 5.46
CA LEU A 215 14.88 -15.86 6.03
C LEU A 215 14.98 -15.74 7.55
N SER A 216 14.80 -14.55 8.06
CA SER A 216 14.71 -14.23 9.48
C SER A 216 13.38 -13.55 9.81
N ALA A 217 13.06 -13.39 11.10
CA ALA A 217 11.87 -12.64 11.51
C ALA A 217 11.88 -11.22 10.94
N THR A 218 13.04 -10.58 10.94
CA THR A 218 13.25 -9.23 10.43
C THR A 218 13.06 -9.13 8.93
N THR A 219 13.71 -10.02 8.14
CA THR A 219 13.60 -9.98 6.67
C THR A 219 12.21 -10.35 6.20
N LEU A 220 11.54 -11.29 6.89
CA LEU A 220 10.16 -11.65 6.60
C LEU A 220 9.19 -10.50 6.92
N HIS A 221 9.33 -9.87 8.10
CA HIS A 221 8.50 -8.73 8.49
C HIS A 221 8.59 -7.58 7.47
N GLU A 222 9.80 -7.20 7.06
CA GLU A 222 10.00 -6.14 6.07
C GLU A 222 9.43 -6.50 4.69
N ALA A 223 9.55 -7.76 4.27
CA ALA A 223 8.99 -8.23 3.01
C ALA A 223 7.44 -8.24 3.00
N LEU A 224 6.80 -8.50 4.15
CA LEU A 224 5.35 -8.64 4.28
C LEU A 224 4.65 -7.39 4.83
N ARG A 225 5.38 -6.36 5.21
CA ARG A 225 4.88 -5.19 5.94
C ARG A 225 3.65 -4.53 5.33
N ASP A 226 3.68 -4.29 4.02
CA ASP A 226 2.60 -3.59 3.31
C ASP A 226 1.58 -4.58 2.70
N CYS A 227 1.72 -5.86 3.02
CA CYS A 227 0.94 -6.95 2.45
C CYS A 227 -0.22 -7.41 3.34
N GLY A 228 -0.45 -6.73 4.47
CA GLY A 228 -1.59 -6.97 5.37
C GLY A 228 -1.49 -8.24 6.23
N PHE A 229 -0.30 -8.84 6.36
CA PHE A 229 -0.04 -9.92 7.31
C PHE A 229 0.16 -9.37 8.72
N ASN A 230 -0.30 -10.11 9.72
CA ASN A 230 -0.08 -9.76 11.13
C ASN A 230 1.09 -10.55 11.73
N SER A 231 1.59 -10.11 12.89
CA SER A 231 2.75 -10.71 13.55
C SER A 231 2.56 -12.20 13.91
N ALA A 232 1.32 -12.65 14.17
CA ALA A 232 1.05 -14.07 14.44
C ALA A 232 1.20 -14.89 13.16
N GLN A 233 0.72 -14.39 12.03
CA GLN A 233 0.89 -15.03 10.72
C GLN A 233 2.37 -15.07 10.30
N GLU A 234 3.11 -13.99 10.53
CA GLU A 234 4.55 -13.94 10.25
C GLU A 234 5.32 -14.99 11.10
N ALA A 235 4.98 -15.10 12.39
CA ALA A 235 5.55 -16.12 13.26
C ALA A 235 5.24 -17.55 12.78
N ASP A 236 4.02 -17.82 12.28
CA ASP A 236 3.63 -19.11 11.72
C ASP A 236 4.40 -19.42 10.43
N ILE A 237 4.53 -18.44 9.53
CA ILE A 237 5.29 -18.59 8.29
C ILE A 237 6.74 -18.94 8.59
N LEU A 238 7.34 -18.23 9.56
CA LEU A 238 8.73 -18.44 9.97
C LEU A 238 8.92 -19.82 10.64
N ARG A 239 8.02 -20.20 11.56
CA ARG A 239 8.07 -21.49 12.27
C ARG A 239 8.01 -22.67 11.29
N GLN A 240 7.24 -22.51 10.23
CA GLN A 240 7.11 -23.51 9.18
C GLN A 240 8.12 -23.28 8.04
N ALA A 241 9.19 -22.52 8.23
CA ALA A 241 10.15 -22.17 7.18
C ALA A 241 10.69 -23.38 6.41
N ASN A 242 10.92 -24.50 7.08
CA ASN A 242 11.36 -25.78 6.51
C ASN A 242 10.20 -26.78 6.29
N GLY A 243 8.95 -26.32 6.32
CA GLY A 243 7.77 -27.17 6.18
C GLY A 243 7.50 -27.61 4.74
N GLN A 244 6.41 -28.37 4.57
CA GLN A 244 6.00 -28.93 3.28
C GLN A 244 5.72 -27.84 2.24
N SER A 245 6.19 -28.04 0.99
CA SER A 245 5.87 -27.16 -0.15
C SER A 245 4.37 -27.20 -0.46
N GLY A 246 3.79 -26.04 -0.85
CA GLY A 246 2.38 -25.91 -1.20
C GLY A 246 1.52 -25.23 -0.14
N ALA A 247 2.05 -24.92 1.05
CA ALA A 247 1.33 -24.15 2.06
C ALA A 247 1.04 -22.72 1.56
N ILE A 248 -0.20 -22.26 1.77
CA ILE A 248 -0.64 -20.89 1.44
C ILE A 248 -1.04 -20.18 2.74
N TYR A 249 -0.58 -18.95 2.87
CA TYR A 249 -0.96 -18.01 3.92
C TYR A 249 -1.66 -16.83 3.26
N GLU A 250 -2.74 -16.32 3.87
CA GLU A 250 -3.54 -15.26 3.30
C GLU A 250 -3.71 -14.08 4.25
N SER A 251 -3.53 -12.89 3.72
CA SER A 251 -3.92 -11.64 4.34
C SER A 251 -5.18 -11.06 3.67
N ALA A 252 -5.59 -9.87 4.06
CA ALA A 252 -6.69 -9.16 3.39
C ALA A 252 -6.35 -8.82 1.92
N THR A 253 -5.09 -8.53 1.61
CA THR A 253 -4.65 -7.98 0.32
C THR A 253 -3.75 -8.91 -0.49
N HIS A 254 -3.06 -9.88 0.16
CA HIS A 254 -2.06 -10.73 -0.47
C HIS A 254 -2.21 -12.20 -0.09
N ARG A 255 -1.63 -13.05 -0.93
CA ARG A 255 -1.40 -14.48 -0.68
C ARG A 255 0.10 -14.76 -0.71
N LEU A 256 0.57 -15.62 0.18
CA LEU A 256 1.95 -16.08 0.24
C LEU A 256 2.00 -17.59 0.08
N LEU A 257 2.68 -18.07 -0.93
CA LEU A 257 2.87 -19.48 -1.22
C LEU A 257 4.28 -19.91 -0.83
N ARG A 258 4.39 -20.98 -0.07
CA ARG A 258 5.66 -21.69 0.10
C ARG A 258 5.86 -22.68 -1.04
N ASN A 259 6.89 -22.49 -1.83
CA ASN A 259 7.21 -23.35 -2.96
C ASN A 259 8.70 -23.69 -3.01
N ARG A 260 9.06 -24.96 -2.78
CA ARG A 260 10.43 -25.49 -2.91
C ARG A 260 11.50 -24.64 -2.20
N GLY A 261 11.24 -24.27 -0.93
CA GLY A 261 12.15 -23.48 -0.12
C GLY A 261 12.11 -21.97 -0.38
N GLN A 262 11.26 -21.50 -1.30
CA GLN A 262 11.03 -20.10 -1.57
C GLN A 262 9.64 -19.65 -1.10
N LEU A 263 9.51 -18.40 -0.74
CA LEU A 263 8.25 -17.73 -0.47
C LEU A 263 7.87 -16.87 -1.68
N ILE A 264 6.69 -17.13 -2.24
CA ILE A 264 6.16 -16.43 -3.42
C ILE A 264 4.97 -15.59 -2.96
N LEU A 265 5.10 -14.28 -3.02
CA LEU A 265 4.07 -13.32 -2.63
C LEU A 265 3.30 -12.87 -3.87
N GLU A 266 1.97 -12.83 -3.75
CA GLU A 266 1.06 -12.37 -4.81
C GLU A 266 -0.03 -11.50 -4.21
N ALA A 267 -0.32 -10.37 -4.86
CA ALA A 267 -1.47 -9.55 -4.50
C ALA A 267 -2.78 -10.24 -4.91
N LYS A 268 -3.81 -10.16 -4.08
CA LYS A 268 -5.17 -10.59 -4.44
C LYS A 268 -5.73 -9.59 -5.45
N SER A 269 -5.70 -9.94 -6.75
CA SER A 269 -6.34 -9.12 -7.77
C SER A 269 -7.86 -9.18 -7.61
N GLN A 270 -8.51 -8.02 -7.65
CA GLN A 270 -9.99 -7.93 -7.67
C GLN A 270 -10.56 -8.10 -9.09
N GLU A 271 -9.73 -8.11 -10.11
CA GLU A 271 -10.17 -8.19 -11.51
C GLU A 271 -9.85 -9.56 -12.09
N ASN A 272 -10.88 -10.36 -12.32
CA ASN A 272 -10.84 -11.50 -13.24
C ASN A 272 -10.81 -10.98 -14.68
N ASN A 273 -9.68 -10.48 -15.13
CA ASN A 273 -9.51 -10.14 -16.54
C ASN A 273 -9.43 -11.44 -17.36
N VAL A 274 -10.58 -11.87 -17.89
CA VAL A 274 -10.61 -12.97 -18.85
C VAL A 274 -9.94 -12.46 -20.14
N PRO A 275 -8.83 -13.07 -20.58
CA PRO A 275 -8.17 -12.66 -21.79
C PRO A 275 -9.08 -12.90 -23.02
N THR A 276 -8.87 -12.14 -24.06
CA THR A 276 -9.61 -12.34 -25.31
C THR A 276 -8.98 -13.49 -26.08
N LEU A 277 -9.76 -14.54 -26.35
CA LEU A 277 -9.34 -15.65 -27.23
C LEU A 277 -9.56 -15.24 -28.67
N HIS A 278 -8.47 -14.98 -29.38
CA HIS A 278 -8.49 -14.71 -30.80
C HIS A 278 -8.56 -16.03 -31.60
N GLN A 279 -9.47 -16.08 -32.58
CA GLN A 279 -9.74 -17.26 -33.40
C GLN A 279 -9.70 -16.88 -34.85
N THR A 280 -8.90 -17.60 -35.64
CA THR A 280 -8.82 -17.43 -37.11
C THR A 280 -8.94 -18.77 -37.79
N ILE A 281 -9.85 -18.91 -38.72
CA ILE A 281 -9.99 -20.12 -39.56
C ILE A 281 -9.42 -19.83 -40.95
N ILE A 282 -8.54 -20.69 -41.40
CA ILE A 282 -7.96 -20.63 -42.75
C ILE A 282 -8.24 -21.93 -43.52
N ASN A 283 -8.51 -21.81 -44.80
CA ASN A 283 -8.60 -22.95 -45.70
C ASN A 283 -7.21 -23.25 -46.28
N VAL A 284 -6.85 -24.51 -46.37
CA VAL A 284 -5.55 -24.95 -46.85
C VAL A 284 -5.71 -26.17 -47.78
N ASP A 285 -4.91 -26.23 -48.83
CA ASP A 285 -4.86 -27.39 -49.75
C ASP A 285 -4.03 -28.52 -49.12
N ASP A 286 -2.90 -28.19 -48.52
CA ASP A 286 -2.02 -29.09 -47.74
C ASP A 286 -1.72 -28.49 -46.35
N ALA A 287 -2.41 -29.04 -45.35
CA ALA A 287 -2.31 -28.58 -44.00
C ALA A 287 -0.94 -28.90 -43.34
N ILE A 288 -0.31 -30.00 -43.74
CA ILE A 288 1.01 -30.36 -43.19
C ILE A 288 2.10 -29.48 -43.78
N ALA A 289 2.04 -29.19 -45.11
CA ALA A 289 2.96 -28.23 -45.73
C ALA A 289 2.82 -26.84 -45.10
N PHE A 290 1.58 -26.40 -44.85
CA PHE A 290 1.32 -25.14 -44.17
C PHE A 290 1.99 -25.08 -42.79
N LEU A 291 1.79 -26.11 -41.95
CA LEU A 291 2.37 -26.14 -40.60
C LEU A 291 3.91 -26.16 -40.61
N ARG A 292 4.55 -26.81 -41.60
CA ARG A 292 6.02 -26.81 -41.73
C ARG A 292 6.59 -25.42 -42.01
N LEU A 293 5.80 -24.51 -42.58
CA LEU A 293 6.21 -23.13 -42.82
C LEU A 293 5.96 -22.20 -41.63
N GLN A 294 5.24 -22.70 -40.61
CA GLN A 294 4.94 -21.89 -39.42
C GLN A 294 6.01 -22.08 -38.34
N GLN A 295 6.30 -21.03 -37.60
CA GLN A 295 7.03 -21.13 -36.34
C GLN A 295 6.04 -21.60 -35.27
N LEU A 296 6.10 -22.87 -34.90
CA LEU A 296 5.22 -23.46 -33.89
C LEU A 296 5.71 -23.04 -32.48
N THR A 297 5.00 -22.14 -31.84
CA THR A 297 5.27 -21.63 -30.49
C THR A 297 4.13 -22.00 -29.56
N PRO A 298 4.35 -22.13 -28.25
CA PRO A 298 3.30 -22.50 -27.29
C PRO A 298 2.16 -21.47 -27.15
N ASP A 299 2.39 -20.20 -27.52
CA ASP A 299 1.42 -19.10 -27.50
C ASP A 299 0.35 -19.24 -28.59
N ARG A 300 0.52 -20.17 -29.53
CA ARG A 300 -0.46 -20.45 -30.59
C ARG A 300 -0.81 -21.93 -30.66
N ALA A 301 -2.09 -22.21 -30.84
CA ALA A 301 -2.55 -23.55 -31.15
C ALA A 301 -3.09 -23.63 -32.58
N TYR A 302 -2.69 -24.68 -33.30
CA TYR A 302 -3.16 -25.01 -34.63
C TYR A 302 -3.97 -26.29 -34.55
N LEU A 303 -5.28 -26.19 -34.80
CA LEU A 303 -6.24 -27.27 -34.62
C LEU A 303 -6.99 -27.55 -35.91
N ASP A 304 -7.49 -28.76 -36.07
CA ASP A 304 -8.41 -29.14 -37.11
C ASP A 304 -9.78 -28.48 -36.82
N ALA A 305 -10.17 -27.48 -37.62
CA ALA A 305 -11.38 -26.72 -37.41
C ALA A 305 -12.65 -27.56 -37.43
N ASP A 306 -12.66 -28.65 -38.22
CA ASP A 306 -13.83 -29.51 -38.37
C ASP A 306 -14.06 -30.45 -37.17
N LYS A 307 -13.08 -30.53 -36.25
CA LYS A 307 -13.17 -31.28 -34.99
C LYS A 307 -13.54 -30.42 -33.80
N VAL A 308 -13.57 -29.10 -33.97
CA VAL A 308 -13.81 -28.14 -32.86
C VAL A 308 -15.21 -27.56 -32.99
N THR A 309 -16.03 -27.73 -31.97
CA THR A 309 -17.35 -27.10 -31.87
C THR A 309 -17.18 -25.67 -31.36
N THR A 310 -17.79 -24.70 -32.05
CA THR A 310 -17.81 -23.30 -31.66
C THR A 310 -19.17 -22.92 -31.07
N PRO A 311 -19.26 -21.92 -30.15
CA PRO A 311 -18.18 -21.06 -29.66
C PRO A 311 -17.24 -21.74 -28.67
N LEU A 312 -15.95 -21.37 -28.69
CA LEU A 312 -14.99 -21.77 -27.66
C LEU A 312 -15.17 -20.93 -26.40
N SER A 313 -14.94 -21.56 -25.25
CA SER A 313 -14.94 -20.91 -23.94
C SER A 313 -13.55 -20.93 -23.32
N LEU A 314 -13.25 -19.90 -22.50
CA LEU A 314 -12.07 -19.88 -21.64
C LEU A 314 -12.48 -20.12 -20.20
N ARG A 315 -11.75 -21.00 -19.51
CA ARG A 315 -11.90 -21.23 -18.07
C ARG A 315 -10.59 -21.64 -17.41
N HIS A 316 -10.54 -21.56 -16.11
CA HIS A 316 -9.45 -22.12 -15.31
C HIS A 316 -9.57 -23.64 -15.13
N PRO A 317 -8.45 -24.34 -14.82
CA PRO A 317 -8.47 -25.75 -14.51
C PRO A 317 -9.39 -26.09 -13.33
N GLN A 318 -10.09 -27.22 -13.45
CA GLN A 318 -10.90 -27.81 -12.40
C GLN A 318 -10.32 -29.15 -11.97
N GLU A 319 -10.70 -29.60 -10.78
CA GLU A 319 -10.29 -30.89 -10.29
C GLU A 319 -10.81 -32.01 -11.20
N GLY A 320 -9.94 -32.95 -11.57
CA GLY A 320 -10.30 -34.04 -12.47
C GLY A 320 -10.17 -33.73 -13.95
N ASP A 321 -9.86 -32.48 -14.36
CA ASP A 321 -9.65 -32.12 -15.77
C ASP A 321 -8.60 -33.01 -16.44
N ARG A 322 -8.96 -33.57 -17.59
CA ARG A 322 -8.12 -34.46 -18.38
C ARG A 322 -8.06 -34.00 -19.84
N PHE A 323 -6.90 -34.17 -20.45
CA PHE A 323 -6.69 -33.92 -21.86
C PHE A 323 -5.67 -34.91 -22.42
N GLN A 324 -5.56 -35.00 -23.73
CA GLN A 324 -4.56 -35.80 -24.40
C GLN A 324 -3.47 -34.88 -24.96
N PRO A 325 -2.33 -34.72 -24.28
CA PRO A 325 -1.28 -33.80 -24.77
C PRO A 325 -0.84 -34.13 -26.18
N PHE A 326 -0.61 -33.12 -27.02
CA PHE A 326 -0.12 -33.31 -28.36
C PHE A 326 1.14 -34.17 -28.38
N GLY A 327 1.12 -35.23 -29.20
CA GLY A 327 2.15 -36.27 -29.26
C GLY A 327 1.81 -37.53 -28.45
N MET A 328 0.83 -37.52 -27.57
CA MET A 328 0.35 -38.72 -26.87
C MET A 328 -0.70 -39.45 -27.73
N THR A 329 -0.40 -40.65 -28.20
CA THR A 329 -1.29 -41.40 -29.13
C THR A 329 -2.42 -42.12 -28.41
N HIS A 330 -2.24 -42.48 -27.16
CA HIS A 330 -3.22 -43.25 -26.35
C HIS A 330 -3.34 -42.70 -24.93
N GLY A 331 -4.56 -42.75 -24.38
CA GLY A 331 -4.88 -42.32 -23.03
C GLY A 331 -5.01 -40.81 -22.84
N THR A 332 -5.21 -40.40 -21.60
CA THR A 332 -5.33 -38.98 -21.20
C THR A 332 -4.47 -38.76 -19.95
N LYS A 333 -4.07 -37.50 -19.75
CA LYS A 333 -3.31 -37.05 -18.57
C LYS A 333 -4.14 -36.03 -17.79
N LEU A 334 -4.05 -36.05 -16.46
CA LEU A 334 -4.61 -34.98 -15.66
C LEU A 334 -3.91 -33.65 -15.99
N VAL A 335 -4.67 -32.59 -16.10
CA VAL A 335 -4.15 -31.21 -16.31
C VAL A 335 -3.23 -30.83 -15.15
N SER A 336 -3.62 -31.13 -13.91
CA SER A 336 -2.80 -30.90 -12.71
C SER A 336 -1.41 -31.55 -12.78
N ASP A 337 -1.35 -32.81 -13.26
CA ASP A 337 -0.09 -33.53 -13.42
C ASP A 337 0.76 -32.98 -14.56
N PHE A 338 0.12 -32.58 -15.65
CA PHE A 338 0.79 -31.94 -16.78
C PHE A 338 1.45 -30.63 -16.34
N LEU A 339 0.71 -29.75 -15.62
CA LEU A 339 1.22 -28.47 -15.13
C LEU A 339 2.30 -28.68 -14.03
N THR A 340 2.18 -29.77 -13.22
CA THR A 340 3.22 -30.14 -12.24
C THR A 340 4.53 -30.51 -12.95
N ASN A 341 4.46 -31.25 -14.05
CA ASN A 341 5.65 -31.62 -14.84
C ASN A 341 6.31 -30.44 -15.52
N LEU A 342 5.56 -29.36 -15.78
CA LEU A 342 6.09 -28.06 -16.25
C LEU A 342 6.68 -27.24 -15.12
N HIS A 343 6.72 -27.78 -13.89
CA HIS A 343 7.24 -27.11 -12.70
C HIS A 343 6.49 -25.85 -12.27
N LEU A 344 5.25 -25.66 -12.75
CA LEU A 344 4.43 -24.52 -12.35
C LEU A 344 4.07 -24.60 -10.86
N ASN A 345 4.17 -23.48 -10.17
CA ASN A 345 3.73 -23.37 -8.80
C ASN A 345 2.19 -23.32 -8.68
N ARG A 346 1.65 -23.38 -7.47
CA ARG A 346 0.20 -23.44 -7.25
C ARG A 346 -0.54 -22.21 -7.80
N PHE A 347 -0.01 -21.01 -7.62
CA PHE A 347 -0.61 -19.79 -8.16
C PHE A 347 -0.66 -19.80 -9.69
N GLN A 348 0.45 -20.17 -10.33
CA GLN A 348 0.52 -20.29 -11.79
C GLN A 348 -0.47 -21.32 -12.35
N LYS A 349 -0.69 -22.44 -11.60
CA LYS A 349 -1.67 -23.45 -12.01
C LYS A 349 -3.11 -22.93 -11.88
N GLU A 350 -3.42 -22.17 -10.83
CA GLU A 350 -4.73 -21.56 -10.63
C GLU A 350 -5.04 -20.51 -11.70
N GLN A 351 -4.03 -19.77 -12.17
CA GLN A 351 -4.15 -18.75 -13.21
C GLN A 351 -4.09 -19.29 -14.65
N GLN A 352 -3.82 -20.59 -14.84
CA GLN A 352 -3.74 -21.19 -16.16
C GLN A 352 -5.09 -21.12 -16.86
N TRP A 353 -5.10 -20.71 -18.13
CA TRP A 353 -6.30 -20.71 -18.97
C TRP A 353 -6.37 -21.97 -19.82
N LEU A 354 -7.59 -22.50 -19.95
CA LEU A 354 -7.93 -23.61 -20.83
C LEU A 354 -8.94 -23.11 -21.86
N ALA A 355 -8.65 -23.35 -23.14
CA ALA A 355 -9.64 -23.18 -24.22
C ALA A 355 -10.41 -24.48 -24.35
N CYS A 356 -11.74 -24.40 -24.29
CA CYS A 356 -12.63 -25.55 -24.30
C CYS A 356 -13.66 -25.44 -25.44
N SER A 357 -13.88 -26.56 -26.10
CA SER A 357 -14.97 -26.81 -27.03
C SER A 357 -16.00 -27.68 -26.30
N ASP A 358 -17.18 -27.14 -26.06
CA ASP A 358 -18.15 -27.71 -25.10
C ASP A 358 -17.47 -27.97 -23.76
N ASN A 359 -17.42 -29.22 -23.28
CA ASN A 359 -16.73 -29.62 -22.05
C ASN A 359 -15.32 -30.19 -22.28
N ASN A 360 -14.83 -30.22 -23.52
CA ASN A 360 -13.55 -30.79 -23.87
C ASN A 360 -12.46 -29.74 -23.97
N ILE A 361 -11.32 -29.98 -23.33
CA ILE A 361 -10.16 -29.12 -23.47
C ILE A 361 -9.55 -29.32 -24.84
N VAL A 362 -9.42 -28.23 -25.61
CA VAL A 362 -8.77 -28.23 -26.93
C VAL A 362 -7.36 -27.69 -26.88
N TRP A 363 -7.08 -26.81 -25.90
CA TRP A 363 -5.76 -26.21 -25.71
C TRP A 363 -5.55 -25.78 -24.26
N ILE A 364 -4.44 -26.17 -23.67
CA ILE A 364 -3.92 -25.52 -22.46
C ILE A 364 -3.16 -24.30 -22.95
N CYS A 365 -3.72 -23.12 -22.76
CA CYS A 365 -3.26 -21.88 -23.35
C CYS A 365 -1.79 -21.59 -23.00
N ASN A 366 -1.01 -21.16 -23.97
CA ASN A 366 0.43 -20.91 -23.88
C ASN A 366 1.27 -22.13 -23.48
N GLN A 367 0.68 -23.34 -23.57
CA GLN A 367 1.38 -24.59 -23.24
C GLN A 367 1.27 -25.62 -24.38
N ARG A 368 0.16 -26.36 -24.44
CA ARG A 368 0.05 -27.47 -25.39
C ARG A 368 -1.39 -27.73 -25.83
N PRO A 369 -1.64 -27.94 -27.13
CA PRO A 369 -2.95 -28.36 -27.64
C PRO A 369 -3.23 -29.82 -27.34
N ASP A 370 -4.52 -30.18 -27.39
CA ASP A 370 -4.97 -31.58 -27.27
C ASP A 370 -4.79 -32.33 -28.57
N HIS A 371 -4.25 -33.54 -28.47
CA HIS A 371 -3.93 -34.39 -29.63
C HIS A 371 -5.13 -34.80 -30.48
N ARG A 372 -6.32 -34.91 -29.88
CA ARG A 372 -7.56 -35.29 -30.57
C ARG A 372 -7.94 -34.28 -31.66
N TYR A 373 -7.60 -33.02 -31.48
CA TYR A 373 -7.90 -31.90 -32.38
C TYR A 373 -6.73 -31.54 -33.31
N ARG A 374 -5.72 -32.39 -33.37
CA ARG A 374 -4.52 -32.14 -34.20
C ARG A 374 -4.87 -32.02 -35.70
N VAL A 375 -4.12 -31.20 -36.37
CA VAL A 375 -4.10 -31.14 -37.84
C VAL A 375 -3.50 -32.44 -38.38
N THR A 376 -4.11 -32.94 -39.47
CA THR A 376 -3.71 -34.17 -40.19
C THR A 376 -3.64 -33.88 -41.67
N GLU A 377 -3.19 -34.84 -42.50
CA GLU A 377 -3.19 -34.75 -43.97
C GLU A 377 -4.61 -34.56 -44.56
N ALA A 378 -5.63 -35.06 -43.86
CA ALA A 378 -7.02 -34.91 -44.25
C ALA A 378 -7.63 -33.53 -43.90
N THR A 379 -6.97 -32.74 -43.07
CA THR A 379 -7.46 -31.42 -42.61
C THR A 379 -7.47 -30.44 -43.80
N ARG A 380 -8.58 -29.73 -44.01
CA ARG A 380 -8.74 -28.67 -45.02
C ARG A 380 -8.97 -27.30 -44.44
N ARG A 381 -9.33 -27.23 -43.15
CA ARG A 381 -9.59 -26.00 -42.42
C ARG A 381 -8.79 -26.02 -41.10
N ILE A 382 -7.93 -25.05 -40.94
CA ILE A 382 -7.12 -24.93 -39.73
C ILE A 382 -7.69 -23.79 -38.87
N LEU A 383 -7.98 -24.08 -37.60
CA LEU A 383 -8.30 -23.12 -36.57
C LEU A 383 -7.03 -22.72 -35.85
N ILE A 384 -6.70 -21.43 -35.87
CA ILE A 384 -5.56 -20.85 -35.16
C ILE A 384 -6.10 -20.12 -33.94
N LEU A 385 -5.59 -20.45 -32.76
CA LEU A 385 -5.93 -19.82 -31.47
C LEU A 385 -4.72 -19.10 -30.86
N HIS A 386 -4.94 -17.90 -30.31
CA HIS A 386 -3.98 -17.20 -29.45
C HIS A 386 -4.71 -16.30 -28.45
N LEU A 387 -4.06 -15.99 -27.30
CA LEU A 387 -4.55 -15.06 -26.27
C LEU A 387 -4.01 -13.67 -26.49
#